data_dd096900a175e22fca8bb61d51f38589
#
_entry.id   dd096900a175e22fca8bb61d51f38589
#
_cell.length_a   1.000
_cell.length_b   1.000
_cell.length_c   1.000
_cell.angle_alpha   90.00
_cell.angle_beta   90.00
_cell.angle_gamma   90.00
#
_symmetry.space_group_name_H-M   'P 1'
#
loop_
_entity.id
_entity.type
_entity.pdbx_description
1 polymer ?
#
loop_
_entity_poly.entity_id
_entity_poly.type
_entity_poly.pdbx_seq_one_letter_code
_entity_poly.pdbx_strand_id
1 'polypeptide(L)'
;MKIQYRIIFILLGCIYSVSGQDVDVTQHNELTFNAAYELAYEGKNSKANTLLGTLVTQKPTDTNAKSLYASTFSWEGKYERARSQFNKVLSEDKYNRDAWISAVKNELYAKNFYVALGLSNKGLKNLDNDVELERLKALALKGIEETQYSEKAWYNVDSKISTKSNAKNSKKEASTTEAKDSTNVDAQVLRKTPVTQEVEKNRISVNSMVTVFDQRFDPVTSSSISYKRQTEYGSIIPRINYGNRQGKNGVQYDIDLYPKIAKGFYAYVNYGYSNSELYPNHKVGGDIYYNHKSGIEFSGGGRYISFATRDVKSITNSLGYYRGNYYFSLRSFITPGDNIQLTRTSGNILVRKYLKDAENYLGVNFGIGFSPELRQFSSGNQILAETLLYIESQRLSFEYQFTTKNSLSLYRTSLGILRQEQSFDPGSFFYSFSAGLTYQFNF
;
A
#
# COMPACT_ATOMS: atom_id res chain seq x y z
N MET A 1 -4.48 5.67 44.15
CA MET A 1 -4.96 4.60 43.27
C MET A 1 -6.45 4.78 42.98
N LYS A 2 -6.89 5.87 42.31
CA LYS A 2 -8.30 6.18 41.97
C LYS A 2 -8.47 7.15 40.77
N ILE A 3 -7.55 7.16 39.81
CA ILE A 3 -7.62 8.07 38.62
C ILE A 3 -7.64 7.31 37.27
N GLN A 4 -7.48 5.99 37.26
CA GLN A 4 -7.33 5.23 36.01
C GLN A 4 -8.64 4.74 35.36
N TYR A 5 -9.80 4.94 35.96
CA TYR A 5 -11.06 4.42 35.40
C TYR A 5 -11.95 5.44 34.69
N ARG A 6 -11.54 6.73 34.61
CA ARG A 6 -12.37 7.79 33.99
C ARG A 6 -12.10 8.03 32.50
N ILE A 7 -11.02 7.50 31.94
CA ILE A 7 -10.67 7.73 30.52
C ILE A 7 -11.28 6.67 29.59
N ILE A 8 -11.64 5.48 30.11
CA ILE A 8 -12.26 4.41 29.30
C ILE A 8 -13.76 4.66 29.04
N PHE A 9 -14.44 5.46 29.85
CA PHE A 9 -15.88 5.71 29.68
C PHE A 9 -16.23 6.84 28.68
N ILE A 10 -15.28 7.65 28.25
CA ILE A 10 -15.52 8.75 27.30
C ILE A 10 -15.44 8.27 25.84
N LEU A 11 -14.82 7.12 25.57
CA LEU A 11 -14.71 6.55 24.21
C LEU A 11 -15.88 5.65 23.81
N LEU A 12 -16.79 5.33 24.71
CA LEU A 12 -17.98 4.50 24.45
C LEU A 12 -19.30 5.29 24.33
N GLY A 13 -19.28 6.58 24.53
CA GLY A 13 -20.47 7.45 24.59
C GLY A 13 -20.95 8.08 23.28
N CYS A 14 -20.24 7.94 22.17
CA CYS A 14 -20.57 8.64 20.90
C CYS A 14 -21.29 7.78 19.84
N ILE A 15 -21.92 6.67 20.19
CA ILE A 15 -22.55 5.76 19.21
C ILE A 15 -24.08 5.85 19.17
N TYR A 16 -24.74 6.67 19.94
CA TYR A 16 -26.20 6.77 19.85
C TYR A 16 -26.67 8.21 19.74
N SER A 17 -26.91 8.70 18.52
CA SER A 17 -27.96 9.65 18.14
C SER A 17 -27.95 9.87 16.63
N VAL A 18 -28.60 9.04 15.86
CA VAL A 18 -29.20 9.44 14.58
C VAL A 18 -30.66 9.05 14.64
N SER A 19 -31.48 10.00 14.99
CA SER A 19 -32.94 9.88 14.88
C SER A 19 -33.32 10.01 13.41
N GLY A 20 -34.10 9.05 12.92
CA GLY A 20 -34.69 9.08 11.59
C GLY A 20 -35.76 10.15 11.49
N GLN A 21 -35.82 10.82 10.36
CA GLN A 21 -36.98 11.57 9.93
C GLN A 21 -37.86 10.63 9.08
N ASP A 22 -39.06 10.37 9.56
CA ASP A 22 -40.11 9.73 8.79
C ASP A 22 -40.55 10.65 7.63
N VAL A 23 -40.37 10.18 6.41
CA VAL A 23 -40.94 10.79 5.21
C VAL A 23 -42.21 10.03 4.88
N ASP A 24 -43.35 10.71 5.00
CA ASP A 24 -44.69 10.24 4.65
C ASP A 24 -44.74 9.93 3.15
N VAL A 25 -44.84 8.63 2.79
CA VAL A 25 -44.87 8.19 1.40
C VAL A 25 -46.30 7.76 1.04
N THR A 26 -47.13 8.72 0.69
CA THR A 26 -48.39 8.48 0.01
C THR A 26 -48.31 8.92 -1.45
N GLN A 27 -47.75 8.06 -2.31
CA GLN A 27 -48.11 7.98 -3.73
C GLN A 27 -47.76 6.60 -4.27
N HIS A 28 -48.82 5.80 -4.54
CA HIS A 28 -48.76 4.51 -5.21
C HIS A 28 -48.42 4.70 -6.70
N ASN A 29 -47.15 4.95 -7.02
CA ASN A 29 -46.66 4.73 -8.37
C ASN A 29 -45.87 3.42 -8.33
N GLU A 30 -46.31 2.45 -9.13
CA GLU A 30 -45.67 1.16 -9.33
C GLU A 30 -44.22 1.41 -9.81
N LEU A 31 -43.24 1.36 -8.91
CA LEU A 31 -41.83 1.58 -9.21
C LEU A 31 -41.33 0.42 -10.06
N THR A 32 -41.22 0.64 -11.35
CA THR A 32 -40.66 -0.35 -12.25
C THR A 32 -39.14 -0.22 -12.33
N PHE A 33 -38.46 -1.35 -12.39
CA PHE A 33 -37.01 -1.40 -12.64
C PHE A 33 -36.63 -0.61 -13.91
N ASN A 34 -37.49 -0.68 -14.96
CA ASN A 34 -37.25 -0.01 -16.24
C ASN A 34 -37.21 1.53 -16.09
N ALA A 35 -38.09 2.12 -15.29
CA ALA A 35 -38.06 3.57 -15.07
C ALA A 35 -36.75 4.02 -14.34
N ALA A 36 -36.28 3.22 -13.38
CA ALA A 36 -35.03 3.50 -12.72
C ALA A 36 -33.81 3.28 -13.64
N TYR A 37 -33.88 2.28 -14.52
CA TYR A 37 -32.89 2.00 -15.53
C TYR A 37 -32.74 3.16 -16.52
N GLU A 38 -33.83 3.66 -17.09
CA GLU A 38 -33.84 4.80 -18.02
C GLU A 38 -33.23 6.05 -17.36
N LEU A 39 -33.66 6.39 -16.14
CA LEU A 39 -33.10 7.53 -15.41
C LEU A 39 -31.58 7.40 -15.16
N ALA A 40 -31.13 6.19 -14.89
CA ALA A 40 -29.71 5.92 -14.65
C ALA A 40 -28.87 6.11 -15.94
N TYR A 41 -29.38 5.61 -17.07
CA TYR A 41 -28.72 5.78 -18.38
C TYR A 41 -28.82 7.19 -18.94
N GLU A 42 -29.83 7.97 -18.58
CA GLU A 42 -29.89 9.41 -18.87
C GLU A 42 -28.95 10.26 -18.02
N GLY A 43 -28.17 9.62 -17.13
CA GLY A 43 -27.24 10.31 -16.23
C GLY A 43 -27.94 10.97 -15.03
N LYS A 44 -29.23 10.77 -14.82
CA LYS A 44 -30.00 11.25 -13.68
C LYS A 44 -29.81 10.33 -12.47
N ASN A 45 -28.55 10.01 -12.16
CA ASN A 45 -28.17 8.97 -11.18
C ASN A 45 -28.79 9.17 -9.80
N SER A 46 -28.91 10.41 -9.32
CA SER A 46 -29.49 10.70 -8.01
C SER A 46 -30.98 10.32 -7.96
N LYS A 47 -31.74 10.58 -9.02
CA LYS A 47 -33.19 10.19 -9.13
C LYS A 47 -33.30 8.68 -9.25
N ALA A 48 -32.50 8.04 -10.12
CA ALA A 48 -32.45 6.60 -10.26
C ALA A 48 -32.14 5.93 -8.93
N ASN A 49 -31.17 6.48 -8.18
CA ASN A 49 -30.75 5.97 -6.89
C ASN A 49 -31.87 5.98 -5.85
N THR A 50 -32.68 7.05 -5.80
CA THR A 50 -33.84 7.13 -4.91
C THR A 50 -34.86 6.05 -5.24
N LEU A 51 -35.21 5.88 -6.54
CA LEU A 51 -36.16 4.86 -6.99
C LEU A 51 -35.64 3.43 -6.71
N LEU A 52 -34.35 3.18 -7.03
CA LEU A 52 -33.72 1.88 -6.80
C LEU A 52 -33.61 1.56 -5.31
N GLY A 53 -33.36 2.55 -4.47
CA GLY A 53 -33.36 2.38 -3.02
C GLY A 53 -34.69 1.87 -2.50
N THR A 54 -35.82 2.45 -3.00
CA THR A 54 -37.16 2.00 -2.66
C THR A 54 -37.44 0.59 -3.22
N LEU A 55 -37.06 0.34 -4.49
CA LEU A 55 -37.25 -0.96 -5.14
C LEU A 55 -36.48 -2.08 -4.40
N VAL A 56 -35.23 -1.86 -4.05
CA VAL A 56 -34.38 -2.81 -3.30
C VAL A 56 -34.94 -3.08 -1.90
N THR A 57 -35.62 -2.08 -1.29
CA THR A 57 -36.28 -2.27 0.02
C THR A 57 -37.52 -3.11 -0.13
N GLN A 58 -38.31 -2.89 -1.20
CA GLN A 58 -39.54 -3.64 -1.47
C GLN A 58 -39.26 -5.07 -1.98
N LYS A 59 -38.20 -5.25 -2.78
CA LYS A 59 -37.79 -6.54 -3.36
C LYS A 59 -36.34 -6.86 -3.02
N PRO A 60 -36.07 -7.23 -1.77
CA PRO A 60 -34.71 -7.46 -1.31
C PRO A 60 -34.00 -8.66 -1.94
N THR A 61 -34.71 -9.50 -2.70
CA THR A 61 -34.14 -10.63 -3.44
C THR A 61 -33.77 -10.30 -4.88
N ASP A 62 -34.12 -9.11 -5.38
CA ASP A 62 -33.81 -8.68 -6.75
C ASP A 62 -32.34 -8.24 -6.87
N THR A 63 -31.50 -9.19 -7.27
CA THR A 63 -30.05 -8.96 -7.44
C THR A 63 -29.72 -8.02 -8.59
N ASN A 64 -30.61 -7.92 -9.63
CA ASN A 64 -30.44 -7.00 -10.76
C ASN A 64 -30.70 -5.55 -10.32
N ALA A 65 -31.77 -5.32 -9.56
CA ALA A 65 -32.06 -4.00 -8.99
C ALA A 65 -30.96 -3.55 -8.04
N LYS A 66 -30.45 -4.44 -7.19
CA LYS A 66 -29.30 -4.17 -6.32
C LYS A 66 -28.02 -3.87 -7.12
N SER A 67 -27.77 -4.58 -8.21
CA SER A 67 -26.61 -4.36 -9.07
C SER A 67 -26.68 -2.98 -9.76
N LEU A 68 -27.83 -2.61 -10.29
CA LEU A 68 -28.04 -1.28 -10.88
C LEU A 68 -27.94 -0.18 -9.82
N TYR A 69 -28.49 -0.39 -8.63
CA TYR A 69 -28.34 0.52 -7.49
C TYR A 69 -26.88 0.75 -7.12
N ALA A 70 -26.08 -0.30 -7.10
CA ALA A 70 -24.64 -0.20 -6.89
C ALA A 70 -23.93 0.58 -8.02
N SER A 71 -24.36 0.35 -9.28
CA SER A 71 -23.80 1.01 -10.46
C SER A 71 -24.05 2.53 -10.45
N THR A 72 -25.23 2.99 -9.99
CA THR A 72 -25.51 4.44 -9.89
C THR A 72 -24.54 5.15 -8.93
N PHE A 73 -24.16 4.53 -7.83
CA PHE A 73 -23.11 5.08 -6.95
C PHE A 73 -21.75 5.14 -7.64
N SER A 74 -21.41 4.12 -8.43
CA SER A 74 -20.17 4.09 -9.20
C SER A 74 -20.09 5.23 -10.20
N TRP A 75 -21.18 5.49 -10.92
CA TRP A 75 -21.28 6.58 -11.91
C TRP A 75 -21.26 7.98 -11.29
N GLU A 76 -21.67 8.10 -10.03
CA GLU A 76 -21.51 9.34 -9.23
C GLU A 76 -20.12 9.50 -8.61
N GLY A 77 -19.19 8.57 -8.85
CA GLY A 77 -17.86 8.57 -8.23
C GLY A 77 -17.83 8.13 -6.75
N LYS A 78 -18.94 7.62 -6.22
CA LYS A 78 -19.07 7.12 -4.84
C LYS A 78 -18.63 5.65 -4.76
N TYR A 79 -17.40 5.39 -5.20
CA TYR A 79 -16.87 4.04 -5.44
C TYR A 79 -16.89 3.11 -4.23
N GLU A 80 -16.61 3.61 -3.03
CA GLU A 80 -16.64 2.81 -1.80
C GLU A 80 -18.08 2.31 -1.49
N ARG A 81 -19.06 3.19 -1.70
CA ARG A 81 -20.45 2.83 -1.49
C ARG A 81 -20.92 1.81 -2.52
N ALA A 82 -20.54 2.00 -3.79
CA ALA A 82 -20.80 1.05 -4.87
C ALA A 82 -20.17 -0.32 -4.54
N ARG A 83 -18.92 -0.36 -4.12
CA ARG A 83 -18.21 -1.58 -3.71
C ARG A 83 -18.96 -2.34 -2.63
N SER A 84 -19.40 -1.63 -1.58
CA SER A 84 -20.17 -2.24 -0.49
C SER A 84 -21.45 -2.90 -1.01
N GLN A 85 -22.18 -2.27 -1.95
CA GLN A 85 -23.38 -2.82 -2.53
C GLN A 85 -23.08 -4.00 -3.47
N PHE A 86 -22.08 -3.90 -4.35
CA PHE A 86 -21.67 -5.03 -5.20
C PHE A 86 -21.25 -6.25 -4.38
N ASN A 87 -20.54 -6.05 -3.28
CA ASN A 87 -20.17 -7.16 -2.40
C ASN A 87 -21.40 -7.88 -1.82
N LYS A 88 -22.47 -7.16 -1.48
CA LYS A 88 -23.73 -7.76 -1.05
C LYS A 88 -24.35 -8.58 -2.18
N VAL A 89 -24.48 -8.01 -3.38
CA VAL A 89 -25.04 -8.72 -4.53
C VAL A 89 -24.27 -10.01 -4.80
N LEU A 90 -22.94 -9.93 -4.87
CA LEU A 90 -22.07 -11.07 -5.17
C LEU A 90 -21.99 -12.11 -4.05
N SER A 91 -22.34 -11.75 -2.82
CA SER A 91 -22.48 -12.70 -1.72
C SER A 91 -23.81 -13.48 -1.80
N GLU A 92 -24.86 -12.87 -2.35
CA GLU A 92 -26.18 -13.49 -2.53
C GLU A 92 -26.23 -14.32 -3.84
N ASP A 93 -25.67 -13.76 -4.92
CA ASP A 93 -25.63 -14.40 -6.25
C ASP A 93 -24.21 -14.30 -6.86
N LYS A 94 -23.44 -15.34 -6.64
CA LYS A 94 -22.06 -15.45 -7.15
C LYS A 94 -21.98 -15.68 -8.67
N TYR A 95 -23.10 -15.98 -9.33
CA TYR A 95 -23.18 -16.18 -10.77
C TYR A 95 -23.77 -14.98 -11.51
N ASN A 96 -24.05 -13.88 -10.81
CA ASN A 96 -24.52 -12.64 -11.41
C ASN A 96 -23.42 -12.00 -12.24
N ARG A 97 -23.47 -12.23 -13.56
CA ARG A 97 -22.46 -11.76 -14.52
C ARG A 97 -22.33 -10.24 -14.51
N ASP A 98 -23.46 -9.52 -14.56
CA ASP A 98 -23.49 -8.06 -14.65
C ASP A 98 -22.94 -7.41 -13.37
N ALA A 99 -23.22 -8.01 -12.22
CA ALA A 99 -22.64 -7.55 -10.95
C ALA A 99 -21.10 -7.72 -10.91
N TRP A 100 -20.56 -8.84 -11.42
CA TRP A 100 -19.11 -9.01 -11.52
C TRP A 100 -18.48 -7.96 -12.43
N ILE A 101 -19.02 -7.78 -13.64
CA ILE A 101 -18.52 -6.80 -14.62
C ILE A 101 -18.57 -5.39 -14.02
N SER A 102 -19.70 -5.01 -13.42
CA SER A 102 -19.89 -3.68 -12.85
C SER A 102 -19.00 -3.44 -11.62
N ALA A 103 -18.81 -4.46 -10.78
CA ALA A 103 -17.88 -4.39 -9.65
C ALA A 103 -16.42 -4.18 -10.10
N VAL A 104 -15.98 -4.89 -11.14
CA VAL A 104 -14.64 -4.70 -11.71
C VAL A 104 -14.51 -3.30 -12.33
N LYS A 105 -15.52 -2.85 -13.10
CA LYS A 105 -15.54 -1.50 -13.69
C LYS A 105 -15.47 -0.41 -12.60
N ASN A 106 -16.19 -0.59 -11.49
CA ASN A 106 -16.12 0.33 -10.34
C ASN A 106 -14.69 0.49 -9.83
N GLU A 107 -13.95 -0.60 -9.68
CA GLU A 107 -12.57 -0.56 -9.20
C GLU A 107 -11.61 0.04 -10.24
N LEU A 108 -11.85 -0.20 -11.52
CA LEU A 108 -11.08 0.44 -12.60
C LEU A 108 -11.30 1.96 -12.63
N TYR A 109 -12.54 2.42 -12.48
CA TYR A 109 -12.87 3.86 -12.40
C TYR A 109 -12.26 4.51 -11.16
N ALA A 110 -12.25 3.79 -10.04
CA ALA A 110 -11.57 4.20 -8.81
C ALA A 110 -10.04 4.11 -8.87
N LYS A 111 -9.47 3.63 -10.00
CA LYS A 111 -8.05 3.33 -10.19
C LYS A 111 -7.48 2.32 -9.19
N ASN A 112 -8.35 1.47 -8.63
CA ASN A 112 -7.98 0.40 -7.71
C ASN A 112 -7.63 -0.88 -8.48
N PHE A 113 -6.62 -0.81 -9.33
CA PHE A 113 -6.30 -1.86 -10.31
C PHE A 113 -6.03 -3.24 -9.68
N TYR A 114 -5.43 -3.29 -8.50
CA TYR A 114 -5.21 -4.56 -7.79
C TYR A 114 -6.52 -5.20 -7.33
N VAL A 115 -7.47 -4.38 -6.86
CA VAL A 115 -8.80 -4.88 -6.48
C VAL A 115 -9.57 -5.32 -7.72
N ALA A 116 -9.51 -4.54 -8.81
CA ALA A 116 -10.11 -4.90 -10.10
C ALA A 116 -9.58 -6.25 -10.62
N LEU A 117 -8.27 -6.47 -10.54
CA LEU A 117 -7.64 -7.74 -10.91
C LEU A 117 -8.13 -8.90 -10.03
N GLY A 118 -8.20 -8.68 -8.71
CA GLY A 118 -8.69 -9.68 -7.76
C GLY A 118 -10.16 -10.05 -8.03
N LEU A 119 -11.00 -9.06 -8.30
CA LEU A 119 -12.42 -9.28 -8.64
C LEU A 119 -12.58 -9.98 -9.99
N SER A 120 -11.81 -9.59 -11.02
CA SER A 120 -11.82 -10.26 -12.33
C SER A 120 -11.46 -11.74 -12.20
N ASN A 121 -10.38 -12.06 -11.48
CA ASN A 121 -9.98 -13.46 -11.26
C ASN A 121 -11.05 -14.24 -10.47
N LYS A 122 -11.69 -13.61 -9.49
CA LYS A 122 -12.76 -14.24 -8.71
C LYS A 122 -14.03 -14.43 -9.54
N GLY A 123 -14.37 -13.44 -10.36
CA GLY A 123 -15.48 -13.54 -11.31
C GLY A 123 -15.27 -14.66 -12.32
N LEU A 124 -14.09 -14.76 -12.92
CA LEU A 124 -13.73 -15.81 -13.87
C LEU A 124 -13.71 -17.23 -13.27
N LYS A 125 -13.52 -17.34 -11.95
CA LYS A 125 -13.66 -18.64 -11.27
C LYS A 125 -15.10 -19.11 -11.17
N ASN A 126 -16.07 -18.19 -11.15
CA ASN A 126 -17.49 -18.50 -11.08
C ASN A 126 -18.16 -18.49 -12.47
N LEU A 127 -17.60 -17.75 -13.42
CA LEU A 127 -18.10 -17.56 -14.78
C LEU A 127 -16.97 -17.92 -15.74
N ASP A 128 -16.87 -19.20 -16.04
CA ASP A 128 -15.79 -19.74 -16.87
C ASP A 128 -15.75 -19.05 -18.26
N ASN A 129 -14.55 -18.59 -18.65
CA ASN A 129 -14.28 -18.01 -19.98
C ASN A 129 -15.12 -16.76 -20.35
N ASP A 130 -15.53 -15.95 -19.37
CA ASP A 130 -16.22 -14.69 -19.66
C ASP A 130 -15.30 -13.69 -20.33
N VAL A 131 -15.57 -13.37 -21.60
CA VAL A 131 -14.75 -12.51 -22.47
C VAL A 131 -14.62 -11.09 -21.90
N GLU A 132 -15.68 -10.54 -21.32
CA GLU A 132 -15.65 -9.18 -20.78
C GLU A 132 -14.83 -9.13 -19.48
N LEU A 133 -14.93 -10.13 -18.61
CA LEU A 133 -14.07 -10.22 -17.42
C LEU A 133 -12.60 -10.41 -17.78
N GLU A 134 -12.26 -11.20 -18.81
CA GLU A 134 -10.88 -11.29 -19.30
C GLU A 134 -10.37 -9.96 -19.85
N ARG A 135 -11.20 -9.22 -20.59
CA ARG A 135 -10.87 -7.89 -21.09
C ARG A 135 -10.62 -6.91 -19.92
N LEU A 136 -11.50 -6.89 -18.92
CA LEU A 136 -11.37 -6.04 -17.74
C LEU A 136 -10.14 -6.43 -16.90
N LYS A 137 -9.83 -7.71 -16.80
CA LYS A 137 -8.60 -8.22 -16.18
C LYS A 137 -7.36 -7.70 -16.89
N ALA A 138 -7.35 -7.71 -18.23
CA ALA A 138 -6.25 -7.15 -19.00
C ALA A 138 -6.09 -5.64 -18.76
N LEU A 139 -7.20 -4.88 -18.65
CA LEU A 139 -7.17 -3.47 -18.29
C LEU A 139 -6.64 -3.25 -16.87
N ALA A 140 -7.02 -4.09 -15.90
CA ALA A 140 -6.49 -4.02 -14.55
C ALA A 140 -4.98 -4.30 -14.50
N LEU A 141 -4.49 -5.31 -15.23
CA LEU A 141 -3.06 -5.60 -15.36
C LEU A 141 -2.30 -4.44 -15.99
N LYS A 142 -2.86 -3.85 -17.06
CA LYS A 142 -2.29 -2.66 -17.68
C LYS A 142 -2.23 -1.48 -16.71
N GLY A 143 -3.30 -1.22 -15.97
CA GLY A 143 -3.35 -0.18 -14.96
C GLY A 143 -2.35 -0.42 -13.82
N ILE A 144 -2.16 -1.67 -13.39
CA ILE A 144 -1.12 -2.05 -12.42
C ILE A 144 0.27 -1.77 -13.00
N GLU A 145 0.51 -2.18 -14.24
CA GLU A 145 1.79 -1.92 -14.92
C GLU A 145 2.06 -0.42 -14.99
N GLU A 146 1.11 0.37 -15.45
CA GLU A 146 1.21 1.83 -15.53
C GLU A 146 1.41 2.47 -14.15
N THR A 147 0.69 2.02 -13.11
CA THR A 147 0.79 2.54 -11.75
C THR A 147 2.08 2.09 -11.08
N GLN A 148 2.49 0.84 -11.24
CA GLN A 148 3.80 0.38 -10.77
C GLN A 148 4.94 1.16 -11.40
N TYR A 149 4.80 1.53 -12.66
CA TYR A 149 5.78 2.33 -13.38
C TYR A 149 5.67 3.83 -13.10
N SER A 150 4.51 4.37 -12.64
CA SER A 150 4.33 5.79 -12.41
C SER A 150 4.31 6.22 -10.94
N GLU A 151 3.78 5.44 -10.04
CA GLU A 151 3.53 5.84 -8.64
C GLU A 151 4.43 5.17 -7.62
N LYS A 152 4.82 3.92 -7.82
CA LYS A 152 5.85 3.28 -7.02
C LYS A 152 7.23 3.49 -7.61
N ALA A 153 7.40 4.57 -8.05
CA ALA A 153 8.54 5.35 -8.45
C ALA A 153 9.95 4.73 -8.32
N TRP A 154 10.06 3.53 -7.91
CA TRP A 154 11.34 2.89 -7.72
C TRP A 154 11.86 2.21 -8.97
N TYR A 155 10.97 1.77 -9.85
CA TYR A 155 11.30 1.04 -11.07
C TYR A 155 10.44 1.50 -12.24
N ASN A 156 10.11 2.76 -12.25
CA ASN A 156 9.50 3.40 -13.39
C ASN A 156 10.50 3.47 -14.54
N VAL A 157 10.47 2.49 -15.37
CA VAL A 157 11.03 2.62 -16.70
C VAL A 157 9.95 3.26 -17.55
N ASP A 158 10.07 4.56 -17.81
CA ASP A 158 9.27 5.19 -18.85
C ASP A 158 9.47 4.44 -20.16
N SER A 159 8.47 3.69 -20.57
CA SER A 159 8.40 3.10 -21.91
C SER A 159 8.17 4.17 -23.00
N LYS A 160 8.28 5.43 -22.66
CA LYS A 160 8.42 6.54 -23.60
C LYS A 160 9.88 6.79 -23.96
N ILE A 161 10.62 5.76 -24.33
CA ILE A 161 11.64 5.93 -25.34
C ILE A 161 10.84 6.09 -26.63
N SER A 162 10.55 7.35 -26.95
CA SER A 162 10.11 7.78 -28.25
C SER A 162 10.94 7.06 -29.30
N THR A 163 10.36 6.10 -29.96
CA THR A 163 10.75 5.72 -31.31
C THR A 163 10.48 6.90 -32.21
N LYS A 164 11.33 7.94 -32.14
CA LYS A 164 11.59 8.83 -33.26
C LYS A 164 12.48 8.06 -34.22
N SER A 165 11.91 7.04 -34.85
CA SER A 165 12.46 6.51 -36.06
C SER A 165 11.69 7.11 -37.23
N ASN A 166 12.33 8.06 -37.91
CA ASN A 166 12.23 8.35 -39.32
C ASN A 166 10.97 7.86 -40.05
N ALA A 167 9.94 8.68 -40.10
CA ALA A 167 9.00 8.65 -41.19
C ALA A 167 9.32 9.79 -42.14
N LYS A 168 10.26 9.53 -43.05
CA LYS A 168 10.34 10.25 -44.32
C LYS A 168 9.56 9.45 -45.36
N ASN A 169 8.54 10.12 -45.89
CA ASN A 169 7.94 9.96 -47.21
C ASN A 169 7.21 8.62 -47.53
N SER A 170 5.89 8.72 -47.58
CA SER A 170 5.21 8.52 -48.88
C SER A 170 3.79 9.11 -48.85
N LYS A 171 3.60 10.12 -49.71
CA LYS A 171 2.32 10.57 -50.25
C LYS A 171 1.78 9.47 -51.16
N LYS A 172 0.50 9.11 -51.05
CA LYS A 172 -0.45 8.95 -52.14
C LYS A 172 -1.85 8.61 -51.61
N GLU A 173 -2.74 9.56 -51.79
CA GLU A 173 -4.00 9.58 -52.53
C GLU A 173 -5.10 8.58 -52.14
N ALA A 174 -6.14 9.21 -51.62
CA ALA A 174 -7.56 9.14 -51.86
C ALA A 174 -8.20 7.84 -52.44
N SER A 175 -9.19 7.33 -51.74
CA SER A 175 -10.50 7.17 -52.38
C SER A 175 -11.58 6.87 -51.32
N THR A 176 -12.64 7.59 -51.48
CA THR A 176 -13.94 7.60 -50.85
C THR A 176 -14.65 6.27 -51.03
N THR A 177 -15.24 5.73 -49.96
CA THR A 177 -16.56 5.09 -50.09
C THR A 177 -17.27 5.11 -48.70
N GLU A 178 -18.45 5.69 -48.71
CA GLU A 178 -19.44 5.70 -47.63
C GLU A 178 -19.96 4.29 -47.36
N ALA A 179 -20.07 3.92 -46.09
CA ALA A 179 -21.09 3.01 -45.61
C ALA A 179 -21.46 3.41 -44.16
N LYS A 180 -22.67 3.90 -44.02
CA LYS A 180 -23.39 4.06 -42.76
C LYS A 180 -23.52 2.68 -42.11
N ASP A 181 -23.28 2.55 -40.82
CA ASP A 181 -24.31 2.23 -39.84
C ASP A 181 -23.78 2.13 -38.41
N SER A 182 -24.55 2.74 -37.55
CA SER A 182 -24.79 2.58 -36.12
C SER A 182 -23.92 1.60 -35.33
N THR A 183 -23.02 2.14 -34.48
CA THR A 183 -22.74 1.77 -33.09
C THR A 183 -21.59 2.63 -32.55
N ASN A 184 -21.83 3.90 -32.31
CA ASN A 184 -20.80 4.83 -31.82
C ASN A 184 -21.25 5.66 -30.61
N VAL A 185 -21.81 5.01 -29.57
CA VAL A 185 -22.15 5.73 -28.33
C VAL A 185 -21.18 5.45 -27.19
N ASP A 186 -20.46 4.32 -27.21
CA ASP A 186 -19.52 3.97 -26.15
C ASP A 186 -18.10 4.55 -26.30
N ALA A 187 -17.74 5.05 -27.47
CA ALA A 187 -16.37 5.57 -27.71
C ALA A 187 -16.20 7.05 -27.37
N GLN A 188 -17.28 7.81 -27.19
CA GLN A 188 -17.16 9.25 -26.88
C GLN A 188 -17.08 9.58 -25.40
N VAL A 189 -17.44 8.68 -24.50
CA VAL A 189 -17.32 8.90 -23.03
C VAL A 189 -15.88 8.71 -22.56
N LEU A 190 -15.04 8.02 -23.32
CA LEU A 190 -13.62 7.81 -23.00
C LEU A 190 -12.68 8.93 -23.50
N ARG A 191 -13.21 9.94 -24.22
CA ARG A 191 -12.41 11.06 -24.73
C ARG A 191 -12.52 12.35 -23.92
N LYS A 192 -12.96 12.31 -22.69
CA LYS A 192 -12.69 13.42 -21.76
C LYS A 192 -11.25 13.27 -21.32
N THR A 193 -10.40 14.08 -21.98
CA THR A 193 -9.04 14.48 -21.63
C THR A 193 -8.47 13.76 -20.42
N PRO A 194 -7.35 13.04 -20.56
CA PRO A 194 -6.56 12.71 -19.40
C PRO A 194 -6.18 14.06 -18.78
N VAL A 195 -6.73 14.37 -17.62
CA VAL A 195 -6.10 15.31 -16.72
C VAL A 195 -4.77 14.63 -16.43
N THR A 196 -3.73 15.12 -17.09
CA THR A 196 -2.35 14.78 -16.79
C THR A 196 -2.15 15.30 -15.37
N GLN A 197 -2.44 14.47 -14.36
CA GLN A 197 -1.97 14.77 -13.03
C GLN A 197 -0.46 14.80 -13.16
N GLU A 198 0.12 15.98 -13.03
CA GLU A 198 1.56 16.13 -12.89
C GLU A 198 1.96 15.23 -11.72
N VAL A 199 2.76 14.21 -12.02
CA VAL A 199 3.26 13.30 -11.01
C VAL A 199 4.20 14.11 -10.14
N GLU A 200 3.79 14.33 -8.88
CA GLU A 200 4.58 15.04 -7.89
C GLU A 200 5.95 14.36 -7.75
N LYS A 201 6.99 15.09 -8.13
CA LYS A 201 8.37 14.53 -8.22
C LYS A 201 9.12 14.61 -6.90
N ASN A 202 8.60 15.37 -5.97
CA ASN A 202 9.25 15.65 -4.70
C ASN A 202 8.37 15.21 -3.54
N ARG A 203 9.01 14.72 -2.47
CA ARG A 203 8.32 14.35 -1.23
C ARG A 203 9.20 14.68 -0.04
N ILE A 204 8.68 15.41 0.92
CA ILE A 204 9.27 15.57 2.24
C ILE A 204 8.56 14.63 3.19
N SER A 205 9.31 13.95 4.06
CA SER A 205 8.75 13.07 5.08
C SER A 205 9.38 13.36 6.42
N VAL A 206 8.53 13.43 7.45
CA VAL A 206 8.94 13.52 8.84
C VAL A 206 8.36 12.30 9.56
N ASN A 207 9.20 11.59 10.28
CA ASN A 207 8.82 10.45 11.10
C ASN A 207 9.23 10.69 12.54
N SER A 208 8.41 10.26 13.48
CA SER A 208 8.75 10.21 14.90
C SER A 208 8.19 8.93 15.51
N MET A 209 8.96 8.29 16.36
CA MET A 209 8.60 7.05 17.04
C MET A 209 9.10 7.07 18.48
N VAL A 210 8.28 6.57 19.39
CA VAL A 210 8.60 6.35 20.78
C VAL A 210 8.50 4.86 21.07
N THR A 211 9.47 4.33 21.81
CA THR A 211 9.47 2.95 22.29
C THR A 211 9.61 2.95 23.80
N VAL A 212 8.71 2.27 24.48
CA VAL A 212 8.73 2.07 25.92
C VAL A 212 8.95 0.58 26.24
N PHE A 213 9.47 0.28 27.41
CA PHE A 213 9.83 -1.07 27.83
C PHE A 213 9.08 -1.45 29.10
N ASP A 214 8.80 -2.72 29.29
CA ASP A 214 8.17 -3.27 30.49
C ASP A 214 9.11 -3.37 31.69
N GLN A 215 10.42 -3.27 31.42
CA GLN A 215 11.45 -3.34 32.43
C GLN A 215 12.33 -2.10 32.42
N ARG A 216 13.33 -2.06 33.23
CA ARG A 216 14.28 -1.01 33.65
C ARG A 216 14.86 -0.07 32.57
N PHE A 217 14.46 -0.17 31.33
CA PHE A 217 15.02 0.66 30.27
C PHE A 217 14.24 1.95 30.13
N ASP A 218 14.95 3.06 29.98
CA ASP A 218 14.37 4.34 29.66
C ASP A 218 13.71 4.33 28.27
N PRO A 219 12.66 5.13 28.05
CA PRO A 219 12.06 5.26 26.74
C PRO A 219 13.09 5.68 25.68
N VAL A 220 12.97 5.11 24.49
CA VAL A 220 13.76 5.46 23.32
C VAL A 220 12.92 6.27 22.36
N THR A 221 13.45 7.41 21.92
CA THR A 221 12.84 8.22 20.88
C THR A 221 13.68 8.18 19.61
N SER A 222 13.02 8.12 18.46
CA SER A 222 13.67 8.25 17.17
C SER A 222 12.85 9.13 16.27
N SER A 223 13.52 10.01 15.53
CA SER A 223 12.88 10.89 14.56
C SER A 223 13.72 10.94 13.30
N SER A 224 13.08 11.17 12.16
CA SER A 224 13.82 11.37 10.92
C SER A 224 13.13 12.36 10.01
N ILE A 225 13.94 13.08 9.24
CA ILE A 225 13.48 13.89 8.13
C ILE A 225 14.14 13.38 6.86
N SER A 226 13.37 13.25 5.78
CA SER A 226 13.88 12.82 4.50
C SER A 226 13.25 13.61 3.35
N TYR A 227 14.01 13.76 2.29
CA TYR A 227 13.55 14.36 1.04
C TYR A 227 13.72 13.34 -0.08
N LYS A 228 12.64 13.05 -0.80
CA LYS A 228 12.67 12.18 -1.98
C LYS A 228 12.57 13.01 -3.23
N ARG A 229 13.49 12.81 -4.15
CA ARG A 229 13.42 13.31 -5.53
C ARG A 229 13.25 12.14 -6.48
N GLN A 230 12.18 12.17 -7.26
CA GLN A 230 11.95 11.23 -8.34
C GLN A 230 12.58 11.74 -9.63
N THR A 231 13.37 10.89 -10.28
CA THR A 231 14.01 11.17 -11.58
C THR A 231 13.63 10.09 -12.59
N GLU A 232 13.99 10.28 -13.85
CA GLU A 232 13.82 9.27 -14.89
C GLU A 232 14.61 7.99 -14.59
N TYR A 233 15.76 8.12 -13.95
CA TYR A 233 16.66 7.00 -13.63
C TYR A 233 16.36 6.32 -12.29
N GLY A 234 15.38 6.82 -11.54
CA GLY A 234 15.03 6.29 -10.23
C GLY A 234 14.80 7.37 -9.19
N SER A 235 14.87 7.04 -7.91
CA SER A 235 14.72 8.01 -6.84
C SER A 235 15.94 8.09 -5.94
N ILE A 236 16.15 9.29 -5.40
CA ILE A 236 17.22 9.63 -4.45
C ILE A 236 16.55 10.14 -3.18
N ILE A 237 16.93 9.62 -2.02
CA ILE A 237 16.32 9.95 -0.74
C ILE A 237 17.40 10.18 0.31
N PRO A 238 17.97 11.39 0.43
CA PRO A 238 18.72 11.78 1.61
C PRO A 238 17.83 11.82 2.84
N ARG A 239 18.36 11.38 3.97
CA ARG A 239 17.64 11.31 5.24
C ARG A 239 18.60 11.60 6.41
N ILE A 240 18.09 12.35 7.39
CA ILE A 240 18.74 12.58 8.66
C ILE A 240 17.92 11.87 9.73
N ASN A 241 18.54 10.98 10.47
CA ASN A 241 17.94 10.27 11.59
C ASN A 241 18.51 10.86 12.89
N TYR A 242 17.64 11.08 13.86
CA TYR A 242 17.97 11.46 15.22
C TYR A 242 17.43 10.39 16.16
N GLY A 243 18.22 10.05 17.16
CA GLY A 243 17.82 9.13 18.22
C GLY A 243 18.25 9.63 19.59
N ASN A 244 17.40 9.37 20.56
CA ASN A 244 17.74 9.49 21.97
C ASN A 244 17.50 8.14 22.64
N ARG A 245 18.51 7.66 23.33
CA ARG A 245 18.50 6.40 24.08
C ARG A 245 19.31 6.55 25.34
N GLN A 246 18.69 6.30 26.49
CA GLN A 246 19.36 6.35 27.80
C GLN A 246 20.12 7.66 28.04
N GLY A 247 19.49 8.80 27.71
CA GLY A 247 20.10 10.11 27.85
C GLY A 247 21.17 10.48 26.83
N LYS A 248 21.58 9.55 25.95
CA LYS A 248 22.51 9.82 24.84
C LYS A 248 21.75 10.21 23.58
N ASN A 249 22.29 11.19 22.87
CA ASN A 249 21.75 11.66 21.58
C ASN A 249 22.66 11.24 20.44
N GLY A 250 22.09 10.95 19.29
CA GLY A 250 22.87 10.62 18.11
C GLY A 250 22.16 11.03 16.83
N VAL A 251 23.00 11.29 15.82
CA VAL A 251 22.54 11.62 14.47
C VAL A 251 23.20 10.66 13.48
N GLN A 252 22.44 10.19 12.49
CA GLN A 252 22.92 9.42 11.37
C GLN A 252 22.45 10.05 10.06
N TYR A 253 23.32 10.15 9.10
CA TYR A 253 23.05 10.62 7.75
C TYR A 253 22.94 9.41 6.82
N ASP A 254 21.82 9.28 6.13
CA ASP A 254 21.57 8.21 5.16
C ASP A 254 21.31 8.79 3.78
N ILE A 255 21.67 8.03 2.77
CA ILE A 255 21.19 8.22 1.41
C ILE A 255 20.70 6.89 0.87
N ASP A 256 19.44 6.88 0.42
CA ASP A 256 18.82 5.74 -0.25
C ASP A 256 18.69 6.04 -1.73
N LEU A 257 19.11 5.13 -2.58
CA LEU A 257 19.02 5.21 -4.03
C LEU A 257 18.22 4.03 -4.55
N TYR A 258 17.34 4.31 -5.52
CA TYR A 258 16.55 3.30 -6.19
C TYR A 258 16.72 3.42 -7.71
N PRO A 259 17.90 3.06 -8.24
CA PRO A 259 18.16 3.13 -9.67
C PRO A 259 17.33 2.09 -10.43
N LYS A 260 16.79 2.52 -11.56
CA LYS A 260 16.16 1.66 -12.56
C LYS A 260 17.26 1.05 -13.41
N ILE A 261 17.27 -0.27 -13.56
CA ILE A 261 18.31 -0.96 -14.32
C ILE A 261 17.79 -1.34 -15.70
N ALA A 262 16.65 -2.04 -15.73
CA ALA A 262 16.03 -2.49 -16.96
C ALA A 262 14.52 -2.73 -16.71
N LYS A 263 13.77 -3.11 -17.74
CA LYS A 263 12.35 -3.46 -17.60
C LYS A 263 12.18 -4.61 -16.60
N GLY A 264 11.48 -4.35 -15.51
CA GLY A 264 11.28 -5.30 -14.41
C GLY A 264 12.44 -5.40 -13.42
N PHE A 265 13.58 -4.75 -13.68
CA PHE A 265 14.74 -4.75 -12.79
C PHE A 265 15.00 -3.37 -12.20
N TYR A 266 15.17 -3.32 -10.90
CA TYR A 266 15.65 -2.13 -10.17
C TYR A 266 16.58 -2.55 -9.04
N ALA A 267 17.34 -1.60 -8.50
CA ALA A 267 18.13 -1.85 -7.31
C ALA A 267 17.70 -0.92 -6.17
N TYR A 268 18.01 -1.34 -4.97
CA TYR A 268 18.07 -0.51 -3.79
C TYR A 268 19.53 -0.43 -3.34
N VAL A 269 20.03 0.76 -3.11
CA VAL A 269 21.36 0.99 -2.55
C VAL A 269 21.21 1.98 -1.39
N ASN A 270 21.84 1.68 -0.27
CA ASN A 270 21.85 2.53 0.90
C ASN A 270 23.29 2.75 1.36
N TYR A 271 23.60 3.99 1.72
CA TYR A 271 24.79 4.33 2.50
C TYR A 271 24.36 5.17 3.70
N GLY A 272 24.90 4.87 4.86
CA GLY A 272 24.69 5.63 6.09
C GLY A 272 26.01 5.88 6.82
N TYR A 273 26.11 7.05 7.44
CA TYR A 273 27.26 7.48 8.23
C TYR A 273 26.81 8.10 9.55
N SER A 274 27.53 7.78 10.62
CA SER A 274 27.39 8.43 11.92
C SER A 274 28.70 8.40 12.67
N ASN A 275 28.94 9.45 13.46
CA ASN A 275 29.98 9.49 14.46
C ASN A 275 29.47 9.26 15.89
N SER A 276 28.17 8.93 16.02
CA SER A 276 27.52 8.70 17.30
C SER A 276 27.59 7.23 17.70
N GLU A 277 27.78 6.96 18.97
CA GLU A 277 27.74 5.62 19.56
C GLU A 277 26.36 4.93 19.41
N LEU A 278 25.29 5.68 19.10
CA LEU A 278 23.93 5.13 18.93
C LEU A 278 23.71 4.47 17.56
N TYR A 279 24.58 4.75 16.61
CA TYR A 279 24.46 4.30 15.23
C TYR A 279 25.76 3.67 14.73
N PRO A 280 25.71 2.82 13.70
CA PRO A 280 26.92 2.35 13.05
C PRO A 280 27.70 3.52 12.42
N ASN A 281 29.02 3.44 12.46
CA ASN A 281 29.90 4.42 11.83
C ASN A 281 29.67 4.47 10.32
N HIS A 282 29.59 3.28 9.70
CA HIS A 282 29.27 3.14 8.29
C HIS A 282 28.27 2.02 8.08
N LYS A 283 27.35 2.25 7.18
CA LYS A 283 26.38 1.26 6.77
C LYS A 283 26.25 1.30 5.25
N VAL A 284 26.48 0.17 4.60
CA VAL A 284 26.32 0.00 3.15
C VAL A 284 25.39 -1.17 2.90
N GLY A 285 24.46 -1.01 2.01
CA GLY A 285 23.55 -2.08 1.64
C GLY A 285 23.05 -1.95 0.22
N GLY A 286 22.72 -3.07 -0.38
CA GLY A 286 22.11 -3.09 -1.69
C GLY A 286 21.36 -4.39 -1.93
N ASP A 287 20.27 -4.31 -2.69
CA ASP A 287 19.49 -5.42 -3.19
C ASP A 287 19.13 -5.16 -4.66
N ILE A 288 19.19 -6.19 -5.49
CA ILE A 288 18.65 -6.18 -6.84
C ILE A 288 17.29 -6.84 -6.80
N TYR A 289 16.30 -6.17 -7.39
CA TYR A 289 14.92 -6.62 -7.46
C TYR A 289 14.55 -6.99 -8.89
N TYR A 290 13.80 -8.07 -9.01
CA TYR A 290 13.17 -8.48 -10.25
C TYR A 290 11.67 -8.65 -10.06
N ASN A 291 10.88 -7.86 -10.82
CA ASN A 291 9.44 -7.94 -10.87
C ASN A 291 8.99 -8.76 -12.07
N HIS A 292 8.42 -9.91 -11.80
CA HIS A 292 7.83 -10.74 -12.83
C HIS A 292 6.38 -10.32 -13.12
N LYS A 293 5.94 -10.45 -14.38
CA LYS A 293 4.59 -10.07 -14.83
C LYS A 293 3.44 -10.77 -14.10
N SER A 294 3.69 -11.90 -13.45
CA SER A 294 2.71 -12.63 -12.64
C SER A 294 2.44 -11.99 -11.26
N GLY A 295 3.05 -10.83 -10.95
CA GLY A 295 2.96 -10.19 -9.63
C GLY A 295 3.92 -10.76 -8.59
N ILE A 296 4.90 -11.57 -9.00
CA ILE A 296 5.96 -12.09 -8.13
C ILE A 296 7.16 -11.14 -8.22
N GLU A 297 7.72 -10.82 -7.06
CA GLU A 297 8.92 -10.00 -6.92
C GLU A 297 10.00 -10.80 -6.19
N PHE A 298 11.20 -10.85 -6.72
CA PHE A 298 12.36 -11.43 -6.07
C PHE A 298 13.39 -10.37 -5.77
N SER A 299 14.11 -10.50 -4.66
CA SER A 299 15.32 -9.72 -4.46
C SER A 299 16.45 -10.55 -3.86
N GLY A 300 17.69 -10.11 -4.15
CA GLY A 300 18.90 -10.63 -3.54
C GLY A 300 19.91 -9.51 -3.37
N GLY A 301 20.68 -9.57 -2.29
CA GLY A 301 21.65 -8.53 -1.99
C GLY A 301 22.45 -8.78 -0.73
N GLY A 302 23.01 -7.71 -0.18
CA GLY A 302 23.84 -7.78 1.03
C GLY A 302 23.86 -6.48 1.81
N ARG A 303 24.33 -6.59 3.04
CA ARG A 303 24.55 -5.48 3.97
C ARG A 303 25.94 -5.61 4.57
N TYR A 304 26.62 -4.48 4.68
CA TYR A 304 27.83 -4.30 5.47
C TYR A 304 27.59 -3.18 6.45
N ILE A 305 27.79 -3.44 7.71
CA ILE A 305 27.56 -2.50 8.81
C ILE A 305 28.82 -2.49 9.66
N SER A 306 29.46 -1.32 9.77
CA SER A 306 30.70 -1.13 10.55
C SER A 306 30.37 -0.33 11.80
N PHE A 307 30.73 -0.88 12.94
CA PHE A 307 30.69 -0.22 14.23
C PHE A 307 32.11 0.02 14.71
N ALA A 308 32.31 0.81 15.77
CA ALA A 308 33.64 1.12 16.32
C ALA A 308 34.45 -0.12 16.68
N THR A 309 33.80 -1.22 17.09
CA THR A 309 34.44 -2.42 17.62
C THR A 309 34.29 -3.65 16.72
N ARG A 310 33.42 -3.65 15.74
CA ARG A 310 33.15 -4.82 14.87
C ARG A 310 32.37 -4.50 13.62
N ASP A 311 32.51 -5.38 12.65
CA ASP A 311 31.78 -5.35 11.40
C ASP A 311 30.76 -6.49 11.30
N VAL A 312 29.66 -6.22 10.59
CA VAL A 312 28.62 -7.20 10.28
C VAL A 312 28.40 -7.28 8.79
N LYS A 313 28.38 -8.48 8.29
CA LYS A 313 28.05 -8.79 6.89
C LYS A 313 26.81 -9.68 6.88
N SER A 314 25.81 -9.32 6.08
CA SER A 314 24.61 -10.13 5.94
C SER A 314 24.23 -10.26 4.48
N ILE A 315 23.78 -11.44 4.10
CA ILE A 315 23.14 -11.71 2.81
C ILE A 315 21.65 -11.48 2.99
N THR A 316 21.03 -10.80 2.04
CA THR A 316 19.60 -10.49 2.06
C THR A 316 18.91 -11.12 0.85
N ASN A 317 17.70 -11.63 1.05
CA ASN A 317 16.84 -12.03 -0.03
C ASN A 317 15.37 -11.80 0.32
N SER A 318 14.53 -11.64 -0.69
CA SER A 318 13.09 -11.55 -0.47
C SER A 318 12.29 -12.15 -1.61
N LEU A 319 11.10 -12.63 -1.25
CA LEU A 319 10.05 -13.07 -2.16
C LEU A 319 8.80 -12.25 -1.86
N GLY A 320 8.34 -11.48 -2.84
CA GLY A 320 7.10 -10.71 -2.80
C GLY A 320 6.05 -11.31 -3.71
N TYR A 321 4.79 -11.19 -3.35
CA TYR A 321 3.67 -11.63 -4.17
C TYR A 321 2.47 -10.70 -4.06
N TYR A 322 2.03 -10.17 -5.20
CA TYR A 322 0.82 -9.35 -5.32
C TYR A 322 -0.35 -10.22 -5.77
N ARG A 323 -1.43 -10.21 -5.00
CA ARG A 323 -2.66 -10.92 -5.34
C ARG A 323 -3.89 -10.11 -4.95
N GLY A 324 -4.63 -9.65 -5.94
CA GLY A 324 -5.74 -8.73 -5.72
C GLY A 324 -5.25 -7.46 -5.02
N ASN A 325 -5.89 -7.10 -3.93
CA ASN A 325 -5.50 -5.95 -3.11
C ASN A 325 -4.55 -6.30 -1.94
N TYR A 326 -3.90 -7.46 -2.00
CA TYR A 326 -2.93 -7.90 -1.01
C TYR A 326 -1.52 -7.94 -1.60
N TYR A 327 -0.55 -7.59 -0.76
CA TYR A 327 0.86 -7.83 -0.98
C TYR A 327 1.40 -8.66 0.16
N PHE A 328 2.06 -9.75 -0.18
CA PHE A 328 2.77 -10.62 0.74
C PHE A 328 4.26 -10.51 0.47
N SER A 329 5.07 -10.42 1.50
CA SER A 329 6.53 -10.44 1.35
C SER A 329 7.16 -11.26 2.46
N LEU A 330 8.02 -12.18 2.06
CA LEU A 330 8.92 -12.90 2.95
C LEU A 330 10.32 -12.39 2.67
N ARG A 331 11.02 -11.88 3.70
CA ARG A 331 12.41 -11.45 3.60
C ARG A 331 13.24 -12.20 4.61
N SER A 332 14.44 -12.64 4.22
CA SER A 332 15.40 -13.22 5.13
C SER A 332 16.74 -12.49 5.11
N PHE A 333 17.43 -12.61 6.23
CA PHE A 333 18.77 -12.11 6.46
C PHE A 333 19.61 -13.26 6.98
N ILE A 334 20.72 -13.54 6.32
CA ILE A 334 21.66 -14.57 6.70
C ILE A 334 22.95 -13.85 7.05
N THR A 335 23.33 -13.92 8.31
CA THR A 335 24.58 -13.35 8.82
C THR A 335 25.56 -14.50 9.05
N PRO A 336 26.53 -14.70 8.16
CA PRO A 336 27.55 -15.75 8.33
C PRO A 336 28.28 -15.56 9.64
N GLY A 337 28.51 -16.65 10.36
CA GLY A 337 29.39 -16.67 11.52
C GLY A 337 30.87 -16.69 11.07
N ASP A 338 31.75 -16.30 11.96
CA ASP A 338 33.19 -16.52 11.83
C ASP A 338 33.57 -17.89 12.45
N ASN A 339 34.86 -18.18 12.53
CA ASN A 339 35.38 -19.47 13.04
C ASN A 339 34.91 -19.86 14.46
N ILE A 340 34.26 -18.94 15.19
CA ILE A 340 33.86 -19.12 16.58
C ILE A 340 32.32 -18.97 16.71
N GLN A 341 31.65 -18.32 15.76
CA GLN A 341 30.23 -17.99 15.83
C GLN A 341 29.43 -18.73 14.76
N LEU A 342 28.23 -19.23 15.15
CA LEU A 342 27.31 -19.87 14.23
C LEU A 342 26.69 -18.87 13.25
N THR A 343 26.44 -19.33 12.02
CA THR A 343 25.61 -18.60 11.05
C THR A 343 24.22 -18.37 11.62
N ARG A 344 23.71 -17.17 11.48
CA ARG A 344 22.42 -16.75 12.04
C ARG A 344 21.47 -16.30 10.97
N THR A 345 20.23 -16.65 11.16
CA THR A 345 19.16 -16.33 10.22
C THR A 345 18.06 -15.59 10.94
N SER A 346 17.57 -14.54 10.31
CA SER A 346 16.37 -13.84 10.71
C SER A 346 15.46 -13.63 9.49
N GLY A 347 14.18 -13.47 9.74
CA GLY A 347 13.24 -13.22 8.68
C GLY A 347 12.07 -12.38 9.14
N ASN A 348 11.38 -11.80 8.17
CA ASN A 348 10.11 -11.18 8.42
C ASN A 348 9.10 -11.50 7.33
N ILE A 349 7.84 -11.52 7.73
CA ILE A 349 6.67 -11.68 6.86
C ILE A 349 5.89 -10.38 6.93
N LEU A 350 5.66 -9.76 5.78
CA LEU A 350 4.84 -8.58 5.65
C LEU A 350 3.59 -8.92 4.85
N VAL A 351 2.44 -8.54 5.38
CA VAL A 351 1.16 -8.59 4.67
C VAL A 351 0.60 -7.19 4.62
N ARG A 352 0.32 -6.69 3.43
CA ARG A 352 -0.39 -5.42 3.22
C ARG A 352 -1.71 -5.67 2.52
N LYS A 353 -2.75 -5.01 2.99
CA LYS A 353 -4.05 -4.92 2.34
C LYS A 353 -4.25 -3.49 1.87
N TYR A 354 -4.24 -3.29 0.57
CA TYR A 354 -4.56 -2.00 -0.03
C TYR A 354 -6.06 -1.75 0.05
N LEU A 355 -6.44 -0.55 0.51
CA LEU A 355 -7.84 -0.20 0.78
C LEU A 355 -8.46 0.53 -0.42
N LYS A 356 -7.82 1.58 -0.87
CA LYS A 356 -8.30 2.46 -1.92
C LYS A 356 -7.33 2.50 -3.10
N ASP A 357 -6.05 2.67 -2.81
CA ASP A 357 -4.96 2.79 -3.78
C ASP A 357 -3.65 2.31 -3.14
N ALA A 358 -2.54 2.47 -3.84
CA ALA A 358 -1.23 2.05 -3.35
C ALA A 358 -0.75 2.81 -2.10
N GLU A 359 -1.26 4.03 -1.87
CA GLU A 359 -0.91 4.89 -0.74
C GLU A 359 -1.82 4.68 0.48
N ASN A 360 -2.94 3.95 0.31
CA ASN A 360 -3.90 3.70 1.39
C ASN A 360 -3.92 2.21 1.71
N TYR A 361 -3.32 1.80 2.84
CA TYR A 361 -3.23 0.40 3.21
C TYR A 361 -3.20 0.15 4.71
N LEU A 362 -3.54 -1.07 5.08
CA LEU A 362 -3.24 -1.68 6.36
C LEU A 362 -2.10 -2.67 6.16
N GLY A 363 -1.12 -2.64 7.05
CA GLY A 363 0.03 -3.54 7.04
C GLY A 363 0.19 -4.27 8.35
N VAL A 364 0.59 -5.53 8.29
CA VAL A 364 1.03 -6.34 9.42
C VAL A 364 2.39 -6.90 9.08
N ASN A 365 3.33 -6.73 9.98
CA ASN A 365 4.68 -7.27 9.82
C ASN A 365 5.02 -8.13 11.05
N PHE A 366 5.40 -9.37 10.81
CA PHE A 366 5.90 -10.28 11.81
C PHE A 366 7.36 -10.61 11.50
N GLY A 367 8.24 -10.38 12.48
CA GLY A 367 9.66 -10.68 12.39
C GLY A 367 10.08 -11.67 13.47
N ILE A 368 10.99 -12.56 13.12
CA ILE A 368 11.59 -13.53 14.04
C ILE A 368 13.06 -13.67 13.76
N GLY A 369 13.86 -13.91 14.81
CA GLY A 369 15.28 -14.16 14.73
C GLY A 369 16.10 -12.91 15.01
N PHE A 370 17.24 -12.79 14.38
CA PHE A 370 18.30 -11.86 14.77
C PHE A 370 18.36 -10.70 13.79
N SER A 371 18.17 -9.47 14.28
CA SER A 371 18.45 -8.27 13.49
C SER A 371 19.93 -7.91 13.61
N PRO A 372 20.64 -7.61 12.52
CA PRO A 372 22.03 -7.15 12.57
C PRO A 372 22.16 -5.71 13.09
N GLU A 373 21.22 -5.21 13.84
CA GLU A 373 21.27 -3.88 14.45
C GLU A 373 22.04 -3.91 15.74
N LEU A 374 22.98 -2.95 15.88
CA LEU A 374 23.72 -2.75 17.12
C LEU A 374 22.76 -2.36 18.24
N ARG A 375 22.87 -3.02 19.37
CA ARG A 375 22.27 -2.57 20.62
C ARG A 375 23.34 -2.38 21.67
N GLN A 376 23.39 -1.17 22.22
CA GLN A 376 24.25 -0.81 23.34
C GLN A 376 23.42 -0.88 24.62
N PHE A 377 23.97 -1.51 25.64
CA PHE A 377 23.45 -1.51 27.00
C PHE A 377 24.40 -0.67 27.86
N SER A 378 23.90 0.38 28.45
CA SER A 378 24.66 1.22 29.36
C SER A 378 23.94 1.33 30.69
N SER A 379 24.72 1.42 31.78
CA SER A 379 24.26 1.82 33.10
C SER A 379 24.97 3.10 33.47
N GLY A 380 24.20 4.19 33.58
CA GLY A 380 24.79 5.52 33.71
C GLY A 380 25.65 5.91 32.51
N ASN A 381 26.86 6.42 32.75
CA ASN A 381 27.80 6.79 31.68
C ASN A 381 28.67 5.65 31.15
N GLN A 382 28.52 4.43 31.67
CA GLN A 382 29.32 3.27 31.24
C GLN A 382 28.52 2.39 30.28
N ILE A 383 29.09 2.10 29.13
CA ILE A 383 28.61 1.06 28.21
C ILE A 383 28.95 -0.28 28.85
N LEU A 384 27.94 -1.00 29.35
CA LEU A 384 28.12 -2.32 29.97
C LEU A 384 28.36 -3.41 28.94
N ALA A 385 27.75 -3.29 27.78
CA ALA A 385 28.03 -4.13 26.64
C ALA A 385 27.56 -3.43 25.35
N GLU A 386 28.45 -3.41 24.41
CA GLU A 386 28.14 -3.21 23.02
C GLU A 386 28.12 -4.60 22.38
N THR A 387 26.92 -5.09 22.05
CA THR A 387 26.85 -6.38 21.45
C THR A 387 25.96 -6.29 20.22
N LEU A 388 26.45 -6.83 19.15
CA LEU A 388 25.59 -7.27 18.06
C LEU A 388 24.85 -8.47 18.60
N LEU A 389 23.72 -8.18 19.18
CA LEU A 389 22.99 -9.19 19.87
C LEU A 389 22.40 -10.14 18.87
N TYR A 390 22.93 -11.28 18.89
CA TYR A 390 22.38 -12.48 18.35
C TYR A 390 21.29 -13.03 19.29
N ILE A 391 20.48 -12.16 19.77
CA ILE A 391 19.46 -12.47 20.75
C ILE A 391 18.18 -12.78 20.00
N GLU A 392 17.51 -13.81 20.43
CA GLU A 392 16.21 -14.15 19.90
C GLU A 392 15.25 -12.98 20.10
N SER A 393 14.65 -12.56 19.02
CA SER A 393 13.65 -11.50 19.02
C SER A 393 12.46 -11.87 18.15
N GLN A 394 11.29 -11.52 18.64
CA GLN A 394 10.02 -11.66 17.94
C GLN A 394 9.35 -10.31 17.92
N ARG A 395 8.99 -9.84 16.71
CA ARG A 395 8.37 -8.52 16.52
C ARG A 395 7.06 -8.68 15.79
N LEU A 396 6.04 -8.00 16.28
CA LEU A 396 4.79 -7.81 15.58
C LEU A 396 4.54 -6.32 15.45
N SER A 397 4.25 -5.86 14.24
CA SER A 397 3.89 -4.45 14.02
C SER A 397 2.72 -4.30 13.07
N PHE A 398 1.94 -3.26 13.32
CA PHE A 398 0.78 -2.85 12.53
C PHE A 398 1.05 -1.47 11.95
N GLU A 399 0.67 -1.28 10.69
CA GLU A 399 0.76 -0.01 10.00
C GLU A 399 -0.60 0.35 9.39
N TYR A 400 -0.98 1.60 9.52
CA TYR A 400 -2.10 2.18 8.79
C TYR A 400 -1.63 3.43 8.06
N GLN A 401 -1.74 3.43 6.74
CA GLN A 401 -1.38 4.55 5.90
C GLN A 401 -2.58 5.04 5.11
N PHE A 402 -2.77 6.35 5.07
CA PHE A 402 -3.85 6.99 4.33
C PHE A 402 -3.42 8.35 3.78
N THR A 403 -4.07 8.76 2.68
CA THR A 403 -3.89 10.07 2.04
C THR A 403 -5.07 10.99 2.30
N THR A 404 -4.83 12.30 2.26
CA THR A 404 -5.89 13.31 2.24
C THR A 404 -6.63 13.31 0.89
N LYS A 405 -7.75 14.04 0.83
CA LYS A 405 -8.58 14.10 -0.40
C LYS A 405 -7.83 14.62 -1.63
N ASN A 406 -6.89 15.53 -1.45
CA ASN A 406 -6.06 16.09 -2.52
C ASN A 406 -4.80 15.26 -2.84
N SER A 407 -4.60 14.12 -2.14
CA SER A 407 -3.46 13.20 -2.32
C SER A 407 -2.07 13.82 -2.08
N LEU A 408 -1.96 15.08 -1.68
CA LEU A 408 -0.68 15.74 -1.42
C LEU A 408 -0.09 15.34 -0.06
N SER A 409 -0.94 15.15 0.93
CA SER A 409 -0.54 14.79 2.29
C SER A 409 -0.85 13.34 2.58
N LEU A 410 0.11 12.64 3.16
CA LEU A 410 0.02 11.24 3.54
C LEU A 410 0.40 11.09 5.00
N TYR A 411 -0.37 10.32 5.72
CA TYR A 411 -0.15 9.97 7.12
C TYR A 411 0.03 8.46 7.26
N ARG A 412 1.00 8.05 8.05
CA ARG A 412 1.18 6.65 8.42
C ARG A 412 1.38 6.56 9.93
N THR A 413 0.55 5.76 10.57
CA THR A 413 0.70 5.37 11.97
C THR A 413 1.26 3.96 12.03
N SER A 414 2.09 3.69 13.03
CA SER A 414 2.64 2.37 13.30
C SER A 414 2.57 2.06 14.78
N LEU A 415 2.23 0.82 15.10
CA LEU A 415 2.26 0.27 16.45
C LEU A 415 3.07 -1.01 16.40
N GLY A 416 3.91 -1.24 17.39
CA GLY A 416 4.77 -2.43 17.43
C GLY A 416 4.91 -3.00 18.83
N ILE A 417 5.03 -4.32 18.88
CA ILE A 417 5.40 -5.07 20.08
C ILE A 417 6.63 -5.89 19.72
N LEU A 418 7.64 -5.83 20.55
CA LEU A 418 8.86 -6.64 20.46
C LEU A 418 9.00 -7.44 21.74
N ARG A 419 9.18 -8.76 21.62
CA ARG A 419 9.68 -9.64 22.66
C ARG A 419 11.13 -9.96 22.35
N GLN A 420 12.03 -9.74 23.29
CA GLN A 420 13.46 -9.95 23.10
C GLN A 420 14.08 -10.57 24.33
N GLU A 421 14.94 -11.56 24.12
CA GLU A 421 15.73 -12.18 25.16
C GLU A 421 16.76 -11.18 25.74
N GLN A 422 17.03 -11.28 27.02
CA GLN A 422 18.06 -10.47 27.68
C GLN A 422 19.45 -11.05 27.40
N SER A 423 20.38 -10.18 26.99
CA SER A 423 21.74 -10.61 26.65
C SER A 423 22.56 -11.14 27.83
N PHE A 424 22.21 -10.70 29.04
CA PHE A 424 22.93 -11.06 30.25
C PHE A 424 22.24 -12.12 31.10
N ASP A 425 21.04 -12.53 30.70
CA ASP A 425 20.22 -13.52 31.39
C ASP A 425 19.47 -14.35 30.33
N PRO A 426 20.16 -15.33 29.72
CA PRO A 426 19.54 -16.21 28.73
C PRO A 426 18.33 -16.94 29.28
N GLY A 427 17.24 -16.93 28.50
CA GLY A 427 15.94 -17.46 28.90
C GLY A 427 14.99 -16.43 29.51
N SER A 428 15.49 -15.26 29.92
CA SER A 428 14.68 -14.13 30.36
C SER A 428 14.39 -13.17 29.20
N PHE A 429 13.17 -12.67 29.14
CA PHE A 429 12.71 -11.81 28.07
C PHE A 429 12.19 -10.49 28.60
N PHE A 430 12.34 -9.43 27.80
CA PHE A 430 11.64 -8.17 28.00
C PHE A 430 10.74 -7.85 26.80
N TYR A 431 9.75 -7.02 27.05
CA TYR A 431 8.86 -6.53 26.02
C TYR A 431 9.07 -5.03 25.81
N SER A 432 8.94 -4.59 24.55
CA SER A 432 8.85 -3.19 24.25
C SER A 432 7.65 -2.90 23.35
N PHE A 433 7.07 -1.72 23.57
CA PHE A 433 5.93 -1.22 22.82
C PHE A 433 6.37 0.04 22.09
N SER A 434 6.12 0.11 20.80
CA SER A 434 6.47 1.26 19.97
C SER A 434 5.24 1.86 19.32
N ALA A 435 5.20 3.20 19.27
CA ALA A 435 4.20 3.95 18.55
C ALA A 435 4.91 5.00 17.68
N GLY A 436 4.54 5.07 16.41
CA GLY A 436 5.16 5.97 15.45
C GLY A 436 4.14 6.68 14.58
N LEU A 437 4.49 7.89 14.17
CA LEU A 437 3.75 8.70 13.22
C LEU A 437 4.70 9.19 12.12
N THR A 438 4.26 9.05 10.88
CA THR A 438 4.94 9.63 9.71
C THR A 438 3.98 10.57 9.00
N TYR A 439 4.44 11.77 8.72
CA TYR A 439 3.79 12.72 7.84
C TYR A 439 4.63 12.86 6.57
N GLN A 440 3.98 12.86 5.41
CA GLN A 440 4.63 13.07 4.12
C GLN A 440 3.84 14.08 3.31
N PHE A 441 4.56 14.93 2.61
CA PHE A 441 4.00 15.95 1.72
C PHE A 441 4.63 15.83 0.34
N ASN A 442 3.79 15.69 -0.69
CA ASN A 442 4.17 15.61 -2.09
C ASN A 442 4.05 17.00 -2.75
N PHE A 443 4.99 17.35 -3.65
CA PHE A 443 4.98 18.63 -4.38
C PHE A 443 5.83 18.58 -5.64
#